data_f3daf2b3b0eea429153c647e9fc0c05e
#
_entry.id   f3daf2b3b0eea429153c647e9fc0c05e
#
_cell.length_a   1.000
_cell.length_b   1.000
_cell.length_c   1.000
_cell.angle_alpha   90.00
_cell.angle_beta   90.00
_cell.angle_gamma   90.00
#
_symmetry.space_group_name_H-M   'P 1'
#
loop_
_entity.id
_entity.type
_entity.pdbx_description
1 polymer ?
#
loop_
_entity_poly.entity_id
_entity_poly.type
_entity_poly.pdbx_seq_one_letter_code
_entity_poly.pdbx_strand_id
1 'polypeptide(L)'
;LYTGKVALSGYPRNSIFMDKEKAKEVRKQLGIEDKVVYAYMPTWRGTSNHSVNQNAYGREVTKMMQYLDKNLKDNQILYVNFHPILKNSIQLGDYKHIKSFPAEVDKYEFLNSVDALITDYSSVFFDFSVTRKPIILYMYDYDKYMSDTLLILLNHLHNSLRHL
;
A
#
# COMPACT_ATOMS: atom_id res chain seq x y z
N LEU A 1 -27.82 13.43 11.16
CA LEU A 1 -27.21 14.28 10.11
C LEU A 1 -26.36 15.35 10.78
N TYR A 2 -25.13 15.58 10.29
CA TYR A 2 -24.23 16.63 10.80
C TYR A 2 -24.76 18.01 10.35
N THR A 3 -24.90 18.94 11.30
CA THR A 3 -25.43 20.29 11.06
C THR A 3 -24.37 21.39 11.21
N GLY A 4 -23.12 21.03 11.47
CA GLY A 4 -22.02 21.97 11.63
C GLY A 4 -21.43 22.47 10.29
N LYS A 5 -20.45 23.36 10.38
CA LYS A 5 -19.71 23.85 9.20
C LYS A 5 -18.72 22.79 8.71
N VAL A 6 -18.70 22.57 7.39
CA VAL A 6 -17.73 21.70 6.72
C VAL A 6 -16.73 22.57 5.97
N ALA A 7 -15.45 22.44 6.29
CA ALA A 7 -14.37 23.12 5.57
C ALA A 7 -13.77 22.16 4.52
N LEU A 8 -13.66 22.63 3.28
CA LEU A 8 -13.02 21.91 2.18
C LEU A 8 -11.52 22.21 2.19
N SER A 9 -10.78 21.59 3.11
CA SER A 9 -9.35 21.88 3.32
C SER A 9 -8.42 20.74 2.90
N GLY A 10 -8.94 19.63 2.37
CA GLY A 10 -8.17 18.40 2.15
C GLY A 10 -7.88 17.66 3.46
N TYR A 11 -7.07 16.61 3.37
CA TYR A 11 -6.66 15.84 4.56
C TYR A 11 -5.47 16.50 5.25
N PRO A 12 -5.58 16.92 6.53
CA PRO A 12 -4.46 17.52 7.26
C PRO A 12 -3.20 16.66 7.31
N ARG A 13 -3.35 15.32 7.38
CA ARG A 13 -2.22 14.37 7.36
C ARG A 13 -1.35 14.48 6.11
N ASN A 14 -1.90 14.96 4.99
CA ASN A 14 -1.16 15.07 3.73
C ASN A 14 -0.17 16.25 3.73
N SER A 15 -0.18 17.11 4.75
CA SER A 15 0.81 18.17 4.91
C SER A 15 2.25 17.65 4.97
N ILE A 16 2.44 16.42 5.47
CA ILE A 16 3.76 15.78 5.54
C ILE A 16 4.42 15.64 4.17
N PHE A 17 3.65 15.46 3.09
CA PHE A 17 4.17 15.35 1.74
C PHE A 17 4.76 16.65 1.17
N MET A 18 4.58 17.78 1.88
CA MET A 18 5.22 19.06 1.55
C MET A 18 6.55 19.25 2.29
N ASP A 19 6.84 18.44 3.31
CA ASP A 19 8.05 18.55 4.12
C ASP A 19 9.22 17.80 3.46
N LYS A 20 9.98 18.55 2.64
CA LYS A 20 11.15 18.01 1.92
C LYS A 20 12.33 17.73 2.85
N GLU A 21 12.46 18.48 3.94
CA GLU A 21 13.55 18.26 4.89
C GLU A 21 13.31 16.98 5.69
N LYS A 22 12.08 16.72 6.12
CA LYS A 22 11.72 15.46 6.75
C LYS A 22 11.97 14.27 5.83
N ALA A 23 11.66 14.39 4.54
CA ALA A 23 11.94 13.34 3.57
C ALA A 23 13.45 13.01 3.48
N LYS A 24 14.31 14.03 3.48
CA LYS A 24 15.78 13.85 3.48
C LYS A 24 16.27 13.21 4.78
N GLU A 25 15.72 13.66 5.91
CA GLU A 25 16.03 13.13 7.24
C GLU A 25 15.75 11.62 7.32
N VAL A 26 14.56 11.20 6.86
CA VAL A 26 14.17 9.79 6.79
C VAL A 26 15.11 9.01 5.89
N ARG A 27 15.45 9.52 4.69
CA ARG A 27 16.41 8.86 3.78
C ARG A 27 17.77 8.66 4.43
N LYS A 28 18.27 9.68 5.14
CA LYS A 28 19.54 9.62 5.87
C LYS A 28 19.48 8.62 7.03
N GLN A 29 18.40 8.65 7.82
CA GLN A 29 18.17 7.72 8.93
C GLN A 29 18.22 6.26 8.46
N LEU A 30 17.68 5.99 7.27
CA LEU A 30 17.60 4.63 6.70
C LEU A 30 18.81 4.26 5.82
N GLY A 31 19.74 5.18 5.56
CA GLY A 31 20.91 4.97 4.71
C GLY A 31 20.54 4.69 3.25
N ILE A 32 19.56 5.42 2.72
CA ILE A 32 19.01 5.21 1.36
C ILE A 32 19.08 6.48 0.49
N GLU A 33 19.99 7.41 0.83
CA GLU A 33 20.11 8.69 0.12
C GLU A 33 20.37 8.50 -1.38
N ASP A 34 21.24 7.55 -1.72
CA ASP A 34 21.69 7.29 -3.11
C ASP A 34 20.87 6.17 -3.79
N LYS A 35 19.74 5.76 -3.19
CA LYS A 35 18.90 4.69 -3.72
C LYS A 35 17.67 5.24 -4.41
N VAL A 36 17.18 4.51 -5.41
CA VAL A 36 15.82 4.67 -5.93
C VAL A 36 14.91 3.78 -5.10
N VAL A 37 13.95 4.37 -4.41
CA VAL A 37 13.14 3.71 -3.40
C VAL A 37 11.70 3.59 -3.86
N TYR A 38 11.20 2.37 -3.91
CA TYR A 38 9.81 2.05 -4.20
C TYR A 38 9.09 1.64 -2.92
N ALA A 39 7.84 2.07 -2.76
CA ALA A 39 6.94 1.54 -1.74
C ALA A 39 5.87 0.67 -2.39
N TYR A 40 5.68 -0.57 -1.92
CA TYR A 40 4.58 -1.43 -2.34
C TYR A 40 3.55 -1.58 -1.22
N MET A 41 2.34 -1.12 -1.46
CA MET A 41 1.24 -1.08 -0.50
C MET A 41 -0.04 -1.65 -1.12
N PRO A 42 -0.16 -2.97 -1.21
CA PRO A 42 -1.36 -3.60 -1.77
C PRO A 42 -2.54 -3.51 -0.81
N THR A 43 -3.76 -3.48 -1.38
CA THR A 43 -4.99 -3.63 -0.63
C THR A 43 -5.09 -5.05 -0.05
N TRP A 44 -5.63 -5.14 1.16
CA TRP A 44 -5.97 -6.41 1.79
C TRP A 44 -6.99 -7.20 0.95
N ARG A 45 -6.71 -8.50 0.72
CA ARG A 45 -7.57 -9.43 -0.03
C ARG A 45 -8.28 -10.39 0.92
N GLY A 46 -8.90 -9.88 1.96
CA GLY A 46 -9.71 -10.68 2.88
C GLY A 46 -11.11 -10.11 3.06
N THR A 47 -12.12 -10.95 3.04
CA THR A 47 -13.45 -10.61 3.56
C THR A 47 -13.57 -11.20 4.96
N SER A 48 -14.30 -10.54 5.84
CA SER A 48 -14.53 -10.99 7.22
C SER A 48 -15.18 -12.38 7.30
N ASN A 49 -15.77 -12.90 6.20
CA ASN A 49 -16.54 -14.14 6.18
C ASN A 49 -16.07 -15.17 5.14
N HIS A 50 -15.08 -14.86 4.28
CA HIS A 50 -14.57 -15.83 3.32
C HIS A 50 -13.06 -15.88 3.44
N SER A 51 -12.56 -17.05 3.83
CA SER A 51 -11.15 -17.39 3.77
C SER A 51 -10.69 -17.28 2.31
N VAL A 52 -10.19 -16.10 1.91
CA VAL A 52 -9.29 -16.07 0.76
C VAL A 52 -8.27 -17.15 1.06
N ASN A 53 -8.00 -18.01 0.10
CA ASN A 53 -6.94 -18.99 0.25
C ASN A 53 -5.61 -18.21 0.44
N GLN A 54 -5.35 -17.83 1.71
CA GLN A 54 -4.20 -17.02 2.11
C GLN A 54 -2.89 -17.62 1.60
N ASN A 55 -2.88 -18.96 1.49
CA ASN A 55 -1.73 -19.70 0.96
C ASN A 55 -1.55 -19.48 -0.56
N ALA A 56 -2.63 -19.34 -1.33
CA ALA A 56 -2.54 -19.08 -2.76
C ALA A 56 -2.07 -17.64 -3.01
N TYR A 57 -2.67 -16.66 -2.34
CA TYR A 57 -2.25 -15.25 -2.43
C TYR A 57 -0.80 -15.05 -1.96
N GLY A 58 -0.43 -15.67 -0.83
CA GLY A 58 0.94 -15.61 -0.31
C GLY A 58 1.96 -16.16 -1.32
N ARG A 59 1.64 -17.27 -2.00
CA ARG A 59 2.51 -17.85 -3.04
C ARG A 59 2.69 -16.91 -4.23
N GLU A 60 1.63 -16.28 -4.71
CA GLU A 60 1.74 -15.33 -5.85
C GLU A 60 2.56 -14.10 -5.47
N VAL A 61 2.34 -13.54 -4.29
CA VAL A 61 3.15 -12.42 -3.79
C VAL A 61 4.62 -12.83 -3.62
N THR A 62 4.89 -14.01 -3.09
CA THR A 62 6.26 -14.52 -2.93
C THR A 62 6.96 -14.67 -4.28
N LYS A 63 6.30 -15.23 -5.29
CA LYS A 63 6.85 -15.33 -6.65
C LYS A 63 7.16 -13.96 -7.26
N MET A 64 6.24 -13.01 -7.09
CA MET A 64 6.45 -11.64 -7.55
C MET A 64 7.66 -11.01 -6.87
N MET A 65 7.80 -11.15 -5.55
CA MET A 65 8.95 -10.61 -4.83
C MET A 65 10.27 -11.26 -5.25
N GLN A 66 10.30 -12.57 -5.44
CA GLN A 66 11.49 -13.27 -5.96
C GLN A 66 11.89 -12.77 -7.35
N TYR A 67 10.89 -12.54 -8.21
CA TYR A 67 11.15 -11.98 -9.53
C TYR A 67 11.68 -10.55 -9.46
N LEU A 68 11.08 -9.70 -8.64
CA LEU A 68 11.50 -8.31 -8.45
C LEU A 68 12.91 -8.24 -7.83
N ASP A 69 13.18 -9.02 -6.79
CA ASP A 69 14.50 -9.03 -6.14
C ASP A 69 15.62 -9.38 -7.12
N LYS A 70 15.37 -10.33 -8.01
CA LYS A 70 16.31 -10.74 -9.05
C LYS A 70 16.55 -9.68 -10.13
N ASN A 71 15.56 -8.82 -10.40
CA ASN A 71 15.60 -7.87 -11.52
C ASN A 71 15.84 -6.41 -11.09
N LEU A 72 15.70 -6.09 -9.80
CA LEU A 72 16.05 -4.78 -9.28
C LEU A 72 17.57 -4.57 -9.35
N LYS A 73 17.96 -3.33 -9.65
CA LYS A 73 19.37 -2.92 -9.72
C LYS A 73 19.92 -2.67 -8.31
N ASP A 74 21.24 -2.67 -8.17
CA ASP A 74 21.91 -2.48 -6.88
C ASP A 74 21.61 -1.14 -6.20
N ASN A 75 21.22 -0.13 -6.96
CA ASN A 75 20.77 1.16 -6.44
C ASN A 75 19.26 1.26 -6.25
N GLN A 76 18.49 0.18 -6.37
CA GLN A 76 17.03 0.15 -6.22
C GLN A 76 16.64 -0.66 -4.99
N ILE A 77 15.66 -0.16 -4.24
CA ILE A 77 15.09 -0.85 -3.08
C ILE A 77 13.57 -0.79 -3.15
N LEU A 78 12.92 -1.93 -2.90
CA LEU A 78 11.48 -2.04 -2.72
C LEU A 78 11.14 -2.27 -1.26
N TYR A 79 10.46 -1.34 -0.64
CA TYR A 79 9.86 -1.54 0.68
C TYR A 79 8.42 -2.03 0.53
N VAL A 80 8.06 -3.06 1.30
CA VAL A 80 6.73 -3.67 1.25
C VAL A 80 5.98 -3.50 2.57
N ASN A 81 4.71 -3.08 2.47
CA ASN A 81 3.82 -2.95 3.62
C ASN A 81 2.59 -3.84 3.45
N PHE A 82 2.68 -5.06 3.93
CA PHE A 82 1.55 -6.00 3.94
C PHE A 82 0.68 -5.80 5.18
N HIS A 83 -0.60 -6.11 5.02
CA HIS A 83 -1.51 -6.20 6.16
C HIS A 83 -0.98 -7.22 7.20
N PRO A 84 -1.11 -6.98 8.51
CA PRO A 84 -0.56 -7.85 9.56
C PRO A 84 -0.91 -9.33 9.42
N ILE A 85 -2.12 -9.65 8.94
CA ILE A 85 -2.58 -11.03 8.71
C ILE A 85 -1.71 -11.74 7.65
N LEU A 86 -1.18 -11.02 6.65
CA LEU A 86 -0.32 -11.57 5.61
C LEU A 86 1.14 -11.72 6.05
N LYS A 87 1.56 -10.98 7.06
CA LYS A 87 2.95 -11.06 7.55
C LYS A 87 3.35 -12.47 7.98
N ASN A 88 2.39 -13.24 8.48
CA ASN A 88 2.62 -14.63 8.90
C ASN A 88 2.64 -15.62 7.71
N SER A 89 2.06 -15.24 6.57
CA SER A 89 1.97 -16.08 5.38
C SER A 89 3.01 -15.75 4.32
N ILE A 90 3.63 -14.58 4.42
CA ILE A 90 4.66 -14.10 3.50
C ILE A 90 5.93 -13.94 4.30
N GLN A 91 6.80 -14.94 4.23
CA GLN A 91 8.16 -14.78 4.75
C GLN A 91 8.92 -13.86 3.79
N LEU A 92 9.25 -12.66 4.28
CA LEU A 92 10.27 -11.84 3.66
C LEU A 92 11.60 -12.56 3.98
N GLY A 93 12.04 -13.45 3.07
CA GLY A 93 13.32 -14.11 3.16
C GLY A 93 14.49 -13.13 3.09
N ASP A 94 15.69 -13.65 2.94
CA ASP A 94 16.91 -12.84 2.76
C ASP A 94 16.96 -12.24 1.33
N TYR A 95 16.03 -11.33 1.05
CA TYR A 95 16.04 -10.59 -0.20
C TYR A 95 17.11 -9.49 -0.17
N LYS A 96 17.81 -9.32 -1.28
CA LYS A 96 18.84 -8.28 -1.43
C LYS A 96 18.25 -6.89 -1.53
N HIS A 97 17.16 -6.76 -2.27
CA HIS A 97 16.57 -5.47 -2.66
C HIS A 97 15.19 -5.21 -2.07
N ILE A 98 14.60 -6.19 -1.35
CA ILE A 98 13.25 -6.06 -0.79
C ILE A 98 13.33 -6.03 0.74
N LYS A 99 12.67 -5.05 1.34
CA LYS A 99 12.62 -4.84 2.79
C LYS A 99 11.20 -4.60 3.27
N SER A 100 10.93 -4.89 4.54
CA SER A 100 9.70 -4.41 5.21
C SER A 100 9.74 -2.89 5.39
N PHE A 101 8.57 -2.26 5.46
CA PHE A 101 8.51 -0.87 5.91
C PHE A 101 9.22 -0.73 7.26
N PRO A 102 10.01 0.34 7.43
CA PRO A 102 10.71 0.60 8.68
C PRO A 102 9.70 0.82 9.81
N ALA A 103 9.85 0.08 10.92
CA ALA A 103 8.95 0.17 12.06
C ALA A 103 9.20 1.43 12.92
N GLU A 104 10.42 1.97 12.82
CA GLU A 104 10.94 3.11 13.56
C GLU A 104 10.58 4.48 12.96
N VAL A 105 9.95 4.48 11.77
CA VAL A 105 9.56 5.69 11.03
C VAL A 105 8.05 5.71 10.84
N ASP A 106 7.42 6.88 10.99
CA ASP A 106 6.01 7.03 10.64
C ASP A 106 5.77 6.67 9.18
N LYS A 107 4.68 5.98 8.92
CA LYS A 107 4.35 5.48 7.58
C LYS A 107 4.27 6.59 6.52
N TYR A 108 3.68 7.74 6.86
CA TYR A 108 3.53 8.85 5.93
C TYR A 108 4.83 9.64 5.77
N GLU A 109 5.64 9.76 6.82
CA GLU A 109 7.00 10.29 6.71
C GLU A 109 7.85 9.43 5.78
N PHE A 110 7.75 8.09 5.93
CA PHE A 110 8.43 7.17 5.02
C PHE A 110 7.91 7.31 3.57
N LEU A 111 6.59 7.35 3.36
CA LEU A 111 6.01 7.55 2.02
C LEU A 111 6.44 8.88 1.39
N ASN A 112 6.63 9.93 2.18
CA ASN A 112 7.19 11.19 1.67
C ASN A 112 8.61 11.01 1.12
N SER A 113 9.39 10.09 1.69
CA SER A 113 10.79 9.85 1.34
C SER A 113 11.03 8.94 0.14
N VAL A 114 10.01 8.18 -0.34
CA VAL A 114 10.17 7.25 -1.48
C VAL A 114 10.05 7.96 -2.83
N ASP A 115 10.53 7.32 -3.90
CA ASP A 115 10.53 7.88 -5.25
C ASP A 115 9.29 7.49 -6.05
N ALA A 116 8.67 6.33 -5.75
CA ALA A 116 7.43 5.91 -6.39
C ALA A 116 6.61 4.98 -5.47
N LEU A 117 5.30 4.99 -5.68
CA LEU A 117 4.35 4.08 -5.03
C LEU A 117 3.88 3.01 -6.02
N ILE A 118 3.91 1.75 -5.60
CA ILE A 118 3.25 0.63 -6.26
C ILE A 118 2.07 0.23 -5.39
N THR A 119 0.87 0.24 -5.94
CA THR A 119 -0.35 -0.11 -5.19
C THR A 119 -1.41 -0.68 -6.15
N ASP A 120 -2.62 -0.89 -5.67
CA ASP A 120 -3.74 -1.39 -6.46
C ASP A 120 -5.01 -0.57 -6.20
N TYR A 121 -5.99 -1.10 -5.45
CA TYR A 121 -7.27 -0.44 -5.14
C TYR A 121 -7.23 0.37 -3.84
N SER A 122 -6.07 0.55 -3.24
CA SER A 122 -5.90 1.24 -1.96
C SER A 122 -6.05 2.75 -2.11
N SER A 123 -6.82 3.37 -1.20
CA SER A 123 -6.98 4.83 -1.15
C SER A 123 -5.68 5.60 -0.91
N VAL A 124 -4.59 4.93 -0.52
CA VAL A 124 -3.28 5.57 -0.30
C VAL A 124 -2.75 6.28 -1.55
N PHE A 125 -3.16 5.85 -2.75
CA PHE A 125 -2.73 6.54 -3.98
C PHE A 125 -3.27 7.97 -4.08
N PHE A 126 -4.45 8.25 -3.52
CA PHE A 126 -4.96 9.63 -3.45
C PHE A 126 -4.08 10.50 -2.53
N ASP A 127 -3.71 9.98 -1.37
CA ASP A 127 -2.82 10.69 -0.45
C ASP A 127 -1.45 10.92 -1.09
N PHE A 128 -0.85 9.87 -1.67
CA PHE A 128 0.47 9.95 -2.29
C PHE A 128 0.50 10.84 -3.54
N SER A 129 -0.61 10.99 -4.26
CA SER A 129 -0.71 11.82 -5.47
C SER A 129 -0.32 13.29 -5.22
N VAL A 130 -0.46 13.78 -3.99
CA VAL A 130 -0.04 15.13 -3.57
C VAL A 130 1.46 15.33 -3.80
N THR A 131 2.27 14.27 -3.73
CA THR A 131 3.72 14.33 -3.98
C THR A 131 4.07 14.58 -5.45
N ARG A 132 3.16 14.34 -6.38
CA ARG A 132 3.37 14.30 -7.84
C ARG A 132 4.44 13.29 -8.30
N LYS A 133 4.81 12.34 -7.44
CA LYS A 133 5.71 11.24 -7.77
C LYS A 133 4.97 10.13 -8.53
N PRO A 134 5.66 9.27 -9.28
CA PRO A 134 5.04 8.16 -10.00
C PRO A 134 4.23 7.22 -9.11
N ILE A 135 3.06 6.82 -9.61
CA ILE A 135 2.20 5.78 -9.01
C ILE A 135 2.02 4.69 -10.06
N ILE A 136 2.34 3.46 -9.67
CA ILE A 136 2.19 2.27 -10.50
C ILE A 136 1.01 1.48 -9.94
N LEU A 137 -0.03 1.31 -10.75
CA LEU A 137 -1.20 0.51 -10.38
C LEU A 137 -0.98 -0.93 -10.84
N TYR A 138 -0.75 -1.83 -9.88
CA TYR A 138 -0.57 -3.27 -10.11
C TYR A 138 -1.86 -4.03 -9.80
N MET A 139 -2.77 -4.07 -10.75
CA MET A 139 -4.13 -4.63 -10.63
C MET A 139 -4.26 -5.96 -11.39
N TYR A 140 -3.42 -6.95 -11.07
CA TYR A 140 -3.36 -8.25 -11.74
C TYR A 140 -4.63 -9.11 -11.58
N ASP A 141 -5.46 -8.81 -10.58
CA ASP A 141 -6.70 -9.53 -10.25
C ASP A 141 -7.96 -8.65 -10.43
N TYR A 142 -7.92 -7.69 -11.36
CA TYR A 142 -8.95 -6.67 -11.53
C TYR A 142 -10.36 -7.25 -11.65
N ASP A 143 -10.59 -8.20 -12.55
CA ASP A 143 -11.92 -8.77 -12.80
C ASP A 143 -12.45 -9.48 -11.55
N LYS A 144 -11.59 -10.23 -10.86
CA LYS A 144 -11.94 -10.90 -9.62
C LYS A 144 -12.26 -9.90 -8.52
N TYR A 145 -11.42 -8.88 -8.34
CA TYR A 145 -11.64 -7.86 -7.31
C TYR A 145 -12.95 -7.11 -7.54
N MET A 146 -13.26 -6.76 -8.78
CA MET A 146 -14.50 -6.06 -9.12
C MET A 146 -15.73 -6.93 -8.88
N SER A 147 -15.70 -8.21 -9.24
CA SER A 147 -16.82 -9.12 -8.99
C SER A 147 -17.06 -9.35 -7.49
N ASP A 148 -16.01 -9.54 -6.70
CA ASP A 148 -16.11 -9.72 -5.25
C ASP A 148 -16.63 -8.43 -4.56
N THR A 149 -16.19 -7.26 -5.00
CA THR A 149 -16.63 -5.96 -4.47
C THR A 149 -18.09 -5.67 -4.82
N LEU A 150 -18.52 -5.99 -6.04
CA LEU A 150 -19.91 -5.84 -6.47
C LEU A 150 -20.85 -6.72 -5.65
N LEU A 151 -20.47 -7.97 -5.37
CA LEU A 151 -21.24 -8.87 -4.51
C LEU A 151 -21.40 -8.32 -3.08
N ILE A 152 -20.36 -7.73 -2.51
CA ILE A 152 -20.42 -7.10 -1.18
C ILE A 152 -21.39 -5.91 -1.20
N LEU A 153 -21.33 -5.06 -2.21
CA LEU A 153 -22.24 -3.91 -2.37
C LEU A 153 -23.69 -4.36 -2.53
N LEU A 154 -23.97 -5.37 -3.35
CA LEU A 154 -25.32 -5.91 -3.57
C LEU A 154 -25.86 -6.52 -2.27
N ASN A 155 -25.06 -7.28 -1.53
CA ASN A 155 -25.46 -7.82 -0.23
C ASN A 155 -25.75 -6.74 0.80
N HIS A 156 -24.96 -5.65 0.81
CA HIS A 156 -25.20 -4.52 1.72
C HIS A 156 -26.49 -3.78 1.38
N LEU A 157 -26.75 -3.53 0.12
CA LEU A 157 -28.01 -2.93 -0.35
C LEU A 157 -29.21 -3.81 -0.03
N HIS A 158 -29.11 -5.12 -0.28
CA HIS A 158 -30.18 -6.06 0.03
C HIS A 158 -30.52 -6.11 1.52
N ASN A 159 -29.52 -6.12 2.39
CA ASN A 159 -29.72 -6.10 3.84
C ASN A 159 -30.29 -4.75 4.32
N SER A 160 -29.86 -3.64 3.74
CA SER A 160 -30.39 -2.30 4.09
C SER A 160 -31.87 -2.14 3.70
N LEU A 161 -32.32 -2.76 2.59
CA LEU A 161 -33.70 -2.73 2.15
C LEU A 161 -34.65 -3.65 2.95
N ARG A 162 -34.13 -4.62 3.70
CA ARG A 162 -34.92 -5.48 4.58
C ARG A 162 -35.29 -4.83 5.93
N HIS A 163 -34.70 -3.69 6.25
CA HIS A 163 -34.92 -2.96 7.48
C HIS A 163 -35.69 -1.64 7.28
N LEU A 164 -36.24 -1.42 6.07
CA LEU A 164 -37.24 -0.38 5.73
C LEU A 164 -38.63 -1.01 5.63
#